data_8e3bbaf2b6be8ca89ca10ca12b0eeb33
#
_entry.id   8e3bbaf2b6be8ca89ca10ca12b0eeb33
#
_cell.length_a   1.000
_cell.length_b   1.000
_cell.length_c   1.000
_cell.angle_alpha   90.00
_cell.angle_beta   90.00
_cell.angle_gamma   90.00
#
_symmetry.space_group_name_H-M   'P 1'
#
loop_
_entity.id
_entity.type
_entity.pdbx_description
1 polymer ?
#
loop_
_entity_poly.entity_id
_entity_poly.type
_entity_poly.pdbx_seq_one_letter_code
_entity_poly.pdbx_strand_id
1 'polypeptide(L)'
;MSFITESQLKNYQRSTKTYSLPLNESLKSFRNESSYSKTKIFLSHKHDELEPLEGAISFLKNFGVDVYVDWLDEGMPKTTSGFTAVRIKQKIKDNHKFILLATEGAINSKWCNWELGLGDVWKYIEDIAILPVKKDYSDFTGSEYLEIYPYIFNIDSSQFFKGIYRTQG
;
A
#
# COMPACT_ATOMS: atom_id res chain seq x y z
N MET A 1 11.29 13.34 10.79
CA MET A 1 10.62 12.31 9.96
C MET A 1 9.64 13.03 9.05
N SER A 2 9.58 12.67 7.79
CA SER A 2 8.64 13.29 6.83
C SER A 2 7.80 12.21 6.15
N PHE A 3 6.60 12.57 5.73
CA PHE A 3 5.81 11.71 4.86
C PHE A 3 6.43 11.66 3.46
N ILE A 4 6.18 10.57 2.75
CA ILE A 4 6.68 10.39 1.40
C ILE A 4 5.93 11.34 0.43
N THR A 5 6.66 11.96 -0.50
CA THR A 5 6.05 12.81 -1.53
C THR A 5 5.78 12.03 -2.81
N GLU A 6 4.90 12.57 -3.67
CA GLU A 6 4.64 12.00 -5.00
C GLU A 6 5.92 11.87 -5.81
N SER A 7 6.78 12.89 -5.81
CA SER A 7 8.09 12.83 -6.51
C SER A 7 9.01 11.75 -5.96
N GLN A 8 9.02 11.55 -4.64
CA GLN A 8 9.83 10.50 -4.01
C GLN A 8 9.34 9.12 -4.41
N LEU A 9 8.02 8.87 -4.43
CA LEU A 9 7.45 7.62 -4.94
C LEU A 9 7.81 7.39 -6.41
N LYS A 10 7.74 8.42 -7.22
CA LYS A 10 8.14 8.35 -8.63
C LYS A 10 9.62 7.99 -8.80
N ASN A 11 10.49 8.46 -7.92
CA ASN A 11 11.90 8.09 -7.93
C ASN A 11 12.11 6.61 -7.56
N TYR A 12 11.37 6.07 -6.61
CA TYR A 12 11.37 4.64 -6.31
C TYR A 12 10.93 3.79 -7.52
N GLN A 13 9.90 4.21 -8.22
CA GLN A 13 9.47 3.59 -9.46
C GLN A 13 10.58 3.56 -10.52
N ARG A 14 11.30 4.69 -10.70
CA ARG A 14 12.38 4.81 -11.70
C ARG A 14 13.60 3.98 -11.34
N SER A 15 13.97 3.91 -10.08
CA SER A 15 15.15 3.16 -9.64
C SER A 15 15.00 1.65 -9.85
N THR A 16 13.77 1.14 -9.84
CA THR A 16 13.46 -0.27 -10.16
C THR A 16 13.31 -0.52 -11.65
N LYS A 17 13.06 0.52 -12.47
CA LYS A 17 12.94 0.44 -13.92
C LYS A 17 14.28 0.41 -14.68
N THR A 18 15.39 0.07 -14.05
CA THR A 18 16.70 -0.10 -14.74
C THR A 18 16.64 -1.22 -15.80
N TYR A 19 15.55 -1.96 -15.84
CA TYR A 19 15.21 -2.90 -16.92
C TYR A 19 13.92 -2.42 -17.58
N SER A 20 14.02 -2.02 -18.83
CA SER A 20 12.97 -1.48 -19.71
C SER A 20 11.86 -2.51 -20.05
N LEU A 21 11.15 -3.02 -19.05
CA LEU A 21 10.00 -3.86 -19.27
C LEU A 21 8.72 -3.01 -19.29
N PRO A 22 7.76 -3.32 -20.19
CA PRO A 22 6.44 -2.70 -20.16
C PRO A 22 5.79 -2.81 -18.78
N LEU A 23 4.99 -1.81 -18.42
CA LEU A 23 4.33 -1.70 -17.12
C LEU A 23 3.73 -3.02 -16.61
N ASN A 24 2.98 -3.72 -17.49
CA ASN A 24 2.36 -5.01 -17.20
C ASN A 24 3.36 -6.14 -16.92
N GLU A 25 4.55 -6.10 -17.47
CA GLU A 25 5.56 -7.14 -17.24
C GLU A 25 6.36 -6.88 -15.96
N SER A 26 6.63 -5.62 -15.64
CA SER A 26 7.21 -5.24 -14.36
C SER A 26 6.30 -5.67 -13.19
N LEU A 27 5.00 -5.47 -13.33
CA LEU A 27 4.01 -5.88 -12.34
C LEU A 27 3.86 -7.41 -12.27
N LYS A 28 4.01 -8.14 -13.38
CA LYS A 28 4.06 -9.61 -13.41
C LYS A 28 5.31 -10.17 -12.76
N SER A 29 6.48 -9.53 -12.91
CA SER A 29 7.71 -9.96 -12.25
C SER A 29 7.62 -9.81 -10.73
N PHE A 30 6.94 -8.77 -10.23
CA PHE A 30 6.64 -8.60 -8.81
C PHE A 30 5.82 -9.76 -8.23
N ARG A 31 5.04 -10.45 -9.06
CA ARG A 31 4.19 -11.57 -8.69
C ARG A 31 4.96 -12.89 -8.51
N ASN A 32 6.02 -13.09 -9.28
CA ASN A 32 6.77 -14.36 -9.34
C ASN A 32 7.88 -14.48 -8.27
N GLU A 33 8.21 -13.39 -7.56
CA GLU A 33 9.24 -13.38 -6.51
C GLU A 33 8.74 -13.77 -5.11
N SER A 34 7.51 -14.29 -5.01
CA SER A 34 6.90 -14.67 -3.73
C SER A 34 7.67 -15.84 -3.10
N SER A 35 8.49 -15.54 -2.12
CA SER A 35 9.11 -16.52 -1.23
C SER A 35 8.15 -16.83 -0.08
N TYR A 36 7.98 -18.10 0.25
CA TYR A 36 7.09 -18.58 1.33
C TYR A 36 7.40 -18.02 2.73
N SER A 37 8.52 -17.34 2.90
CA SER A 37 8.99 -16.79 4.18
C SER A 37 8.79 -15.29 4.38
N LYS A 38 8.31 -14.56 3.37
CA LYS A 38 8.17 -13.09 3.47
C LYS A 38 6.83 -12.68 4.07
N THR A 39 6.83 -11.56 4.80
CA THR A 39 5.60 -10.92 5.27
C THR A 39 4.79 -10.44 4.07
N LYS A 40 3.54 -10.89 3.98
CA LYS A 40 2.60 -10.50 2.92
C LYS A 40 1.77 -9.31 3.36
N ILE A 41 1.72 -8.29 2.53
CA ILE A 41 0.99 -7.04 2.77
C ILE A 41 -0.13 -6.90 1.75
N PHE A 42 -1.37 -6.69 2.22
CA PHE A 42 -2.46 -6.19 1.38
C PHE A 42 -2.30 -4.67 1.26
N LEU A 43 -2.08 -4.17 0.05
CA LEU A 43 -1.95 -2.74 -0.22
C LEU A 43 -3.25 -2.20 -0.82
N SER A 44 -4.08 -1.59 0.02
CA SER A 44 -5.27 -0.85 -0.41
C SER A 44 -4.86 0.43 -1.12
N HIS A 45 -5.45 0.71 -2.27
CA HIS A 45 -5.08 1.83 -3.12
C HIS A 45 -6.25 2.30 -3.99
N LYS A 46 -6.15 3.50 -4.54
CA LYS A 46 -7.09 4.00 -5.54
C LYS A 46 -6.75 3.41 -6.92
N HIS A 47 -7.70 2.73 -7.55
CA HIS A 47 -7.47 1.92 -8.76
C HIS A 47 -6.96 2.69 -9.99
N ASP A 48 -7.28 3.97 -10.11
CA ASP A 48 -6.86 4.84 -11.22
C ASP A 48 -5.53 5.58 -10.95
N GLU A 49 -4.93 5.39 -9.77
CA GLU A 49 -3.67 6.03 -9.37
C GLU A 49 -2.48 5.06 -9.51
N LEU A 50 -2.15 4.68 -10.76
CA LEU A 50 -1.12 3.68 -11.05
C LEU A 50 0.31 4.13 -10.70
N GLU A 51 0.65 5.40 -10.94
CA GLU A 51 2.01 5.91 -10.68
C GLU A 51 2.36 5.89 -9.18
N PRO A 52 1.53 6.41 -8.27
CA PRO A 52 1.75 6.26 -6.83
C PRO A 52 1.79 4.80 -6.38
N LEU A 53 0.92 3.95 -6.93
CA LEU A 53 0.87 2.52 -6.60
C LEU A 53 2.19 1.81 -6.91
N GLU A 54 2.73 1.99 -8.11
CA GLU A 54 4.00 1.37 -8.51
C GLU A 54 5.17 1.86 -7.65
N GLY A 55 5.21 3.14 -7.35
CA GLY A 55 6.20 3.72 -6.45
C GLY A 55 6.10 3.14 -5.05
N ALA A 56 4.89 2.98 -4.52
CA ALA A 56 4.64 2.39 -3.20
C ALA A 56 5.04 0.91 -3.14
N ILE A 57 4.73 0.12 -4.19
CA ILE A 57 5.16 -1.28 -4.29
C ILE A 57 6.70 -1.36 -4.26
N SER A 58 7.37 -0.53 -5.05
CA SER A 58 8.83 -0.49 -5.12
C SER A 58 9.45 -0.07 -3.78
N PHE A 59 8.86 0.95 -3.14
CA PHE A 59 9.27 1.40 -1.81
C PHE A 59 9.16 0.28 -0.78
N LEU A 60 8.00 -0.38 -0.68
CA LEU A 60 7.76 -1.45 0.29
C LEU A 60 8.65 -2.66 0.06
N LYS A 61 8.90 -3.03 -1.20
CA LYS A 61 9.79 -4.16 -1.53
C LYS A 61 11.23 -3.99 -1.06
N ASN A 62 11.72 -2.76 -0.92
CA ASN A 62 13.05 -2.50 -0.35
C ASN A 62 13.18 -3.01 1.10
N PHE A 63 12.07 -3.26 1.76
CA PHE A 63 12.02 -3.82 3.13
C PHE A 63 11.84 -5.34 3.16
N GLY A 64 11.93 -6.02 2.01
CA GLY A 64 11.89 -7.47 1.94
C GLY A 64 10.50 -8.07 2.16
N VAL A 65 9.43 -7.33 1.90
CA VAL A 65 8.03 -7.79 2.02
C VAL A 65 7.44 -8.14 0.67
N ASP A 66 6.43 -9.00 0.67
CA ASP A 66 5.58 -9.26 -0.49
C ASP A 66 4.37 -8.34 -0.46
N VAL A 67 4.07 -7.70 -1.58
CA VAL A 67 2.95 -6.77 -1.71
C VAL A 67 1.88 -7.37 -2.61
N TYR A 68 0.70 -7.58 -2.05
CA TYR A 68 -0.51 -7.96 -2.78
C TYR A 68 -1.33 -6.71 -3.10
N VAL A 69 -1.73 -6.59 -4.36
CA VAL A 69 -2.70 -5.60 -4.83
C VAL A 69 -3.78 -6.33 -5.64
N ASP A 70 -5.04 -5.99 -5.39
CA ASP A 70 -6.19 -6.65 -6.01
C ASP A 70 -6.23 -6.49 -7.54
N TRP A 71 -5.82 -5.33 -8.03
CA TRP A 71 -5.75 -5.03 -9.46
C TRP A 71 -4.82 -5.96 -10.25
N LEU A 72 -3.78 -6.52 -9.61
CA LEU A 72 -2.85 -7.46 -10.21
C LEU A 72 -3.29 -8.92 -10.09
N ASP A 73 -4.36 -9.19 -9.37
CA ASP A 73 -4.90 -10.54 -9.20
C ASP A 73 -5.76 -10.92 -10.41
N GLU A 74 -5.25 -11.80 -11.29
CA GLU A 74 -5.99 -12.30 -12.46
C GLU A 74 -7.29 -13.00 -12.09
N GLY A 75 -7.41 -13.50 -10.87
CA GLY A 75 -8.65 -14.07 -10.36
C GLY A 75 -9.67 -13.02 -9.92
N MET A 76 -9.30 -11.72 -9.91
CA MET A 76 -10.21 -10.66 -9.53
C MET A 76 -11.17 -10.31 -10.68
N PRO A 77 -12.50 -10.17 -10.44
CA PRO A 77 -13.42 -9.73 -11.47
C PRO A 77 -13.03 -8.38 -12.07
N LYS A 78 -13.15 -8.24 -13.39
CA LYS A 78 -12.84 -7.00 -14.12
C LYS A 78 -13.79 -5.83 -13.78
N THR A 79 -14.99 -6.16 -13.29
CA THR A 79 -16.01 -5.19 -12.90
C THR A 79 -16.28 -5.27 -11.41
N THR A 80 -16.38 -4.13 -10.75
CA THR A 80 -16.73 -4.04 -9.33
C THR A 80 -18.14 -4.59 -9.09
N SER A 81 -18.24 -5.59 -8.23
CA SER A 81 -19.50 -6.29 -7.92
C SER A 81 -19.44 -6.83 -6.48
N GLY A 82 -20.57 -7.37 -6.00
CA GLY A 82 -20.57 -8.08 -4.71
C GLY A 82 -19.57 -9.25 -4.65
N PHE A 83 -19.30 -9.88 -5.78
CA PHE A 83 -18.31 -10.95 -5.89
C PHE A 83 -16.88 -10.42 -5.68
N THR A 84 -16.57 -9.25 -6.25
CA THR A 84 -15.30 -8.53 -6.00
C THR A 84 -15.13 -8.26 -4.51
N ALA A 85 -16.17 -7.77 -3.85
CA ALA A 85 -16.16 -7.49 -2.42
C ALA A 85 -15.84 -8.74 -1.58
N VAL A 86 -16.46 -9.88 -1.88
CA VAL A 86 -16.20 -11.16 -1.19
C VAL A 86 -14.72 -11.58 -1.36
N ARG A 87 -14.17 -11.46 -2.56
CA ARG A 87 -12.76 -11.80 -2.81
C ARG A 87 -11.79 -10.88 -2.07
N ILE A 88 -12.03 -9.58 -2.10
CA ILE A 88 -11.22 -8.61 -1.36
C ILE A 88 -11.23 -8.91 0.14
N LYS A 89 -12.40 -9.18 0.72
CA LYS A 89 -12.52 -9.63 2.11
C LYS A 89 -11.60 -10.80 2.41
N GLN A 90 -11.61 -11.82 1.56
CA GLN A 90 -10.75 -13.00 1.75
C GLN A 90 -9.28 -12.63 1.64
N LYS A 91 -8.90 -11.81 0.65
CA LYS A 91 -7.51 -11.38 0.46
C LYS A 91 -6.97 -10.53 1.62
N ILE A 92 -7.79 -9.65 2.21
CA ILE A 92 -7.41 -8.92 3.43
C ILE A 92 -7.13 -9.90 4.57
N LYS A 93 -7.93 -10.95 4.74
CA LYS A 93 -7.70 -11.99 5.76
C LYS A 93 -6.42 -12.78 5.52
N ASP A 94 -6.15 -13.17 4.27
CA ASP A 94 -5.06 -14.05 3.88
C ASP A 94 -3.68 -13.38 3.95
N ASN A 95 -3.63 -12.05 3.88
CA ASN A 95 -2.39 -11.29 4.03
C ASN A 95 -2.08 -11.04 5.51
N HIS A 96 -0.80 -10.98 5.86
CA HIS A 96 -0.37 -10.77 7.24
C HIS A 96 -0.67 -9.35 7.73
N LYS A 97 -0.42 -8.36 6.89
CA LYS A 97 -0.59 -6.93 7.21
C LYS A 97 -1.45 -6.22 6.18
N PHE A 98 -2.01 -5.10 6.59
CA PHE A 98 -2.79 -4.20 5.75
C PHE A 98 -2.12 -2.83 5.73
N ILE A 99 -1.94 -2.26 4.54
CA ILE A 99 -1.48 -0.88 4.36
C ILE A 99 -2.45 -0.14 3.46
N LEU A 100 -2.90 1.04 3.89
CA LEU A 100 -3.58 1.98 3.03
C LEU A 100 -2.55 2.94 2.40
N LEU A 101 -2.44 2.92 1.07
CA LEU A 101 -1.73 3.97 0.32
C LEU A 101 -2.61 5.22 0.31
N ALA A 102 -2.36 6.10 1.26
CA ALA A 102 -3.22 7.25 1.54
C ALA A 102 -2.84 8.44 0.66
N THR A 103 -3.19 8.37 -0.61
CA THR A 103 -3.28 9.52 -1.52
C THR A 103 -4.57 10.28 -1.24
N GLU A 104 -4.68 11.52 -1.73
CA GLU A 104 -5.93 12.30 -1.67
C GLU A 104 -7.12 11.54 -2.30
N GLY A 105 -6.89 10.85 -3.41
CA GLY A 105 -7.90 10.03 -4.07
C GLY A 105 -8.32 8.82 -3.25
N ALA A 106 -7.37 8.12 -2.61
CA ALA A 106 -7.65 6.95 -1.79
C ALA A 106 -8.44 7.34 -0.52
N ILE A 107 -8.08 8.44 0.15
CA ILE A 107 -8.78 8.94 1.35
C ILE A 107 -10.24 9.25 1.04
N ASN A 108 -10.53 9.77 -0.14
CA ASN A 108 -11.89 10.09 -0.61
C ASN A 108 -12.59 8.89 -1.27
N SER A 109 -11.94 7.75 -1.40
CA SER A 109 -12.51 6.54 -2.01
C SER A 109 -13.38 5.79 -1.02
N LYS A 110 -14.65 5.60 -1.34
CA LYS A 110 -15.56 4.75 -0.54
C LYS A 110 -15.04 3.32 -0.44
N TRP A 111 -14.38 2.85 -1.49
CA TRP A 111 -13.85 1.48 -1.57
C TRP A 111 -12.63 1.30 -0.65
N CYS A 112 -11.66 2.20 -0.72
CA CYS A 112 -10.49 2.16 0.17
C CYS A 112 -10.88 2.29 1.66
N ASN A 113 -11.85 3.15 1.97
CA ASN A 113 -12.34 3.32 3.33
C ASN A 113 -13.07 2.05 3.84
N TRP A 114 -13.83 1.37 2.97
CA TRP A 114 -14.45 0.10 3.30
C TRP A 114 -13.41 -1.00 3.54
N GLU A 115 -12.37 -1.08 2.72
CA GLU A 115 -11.24 -2.01 2.90
C GLU A 115 -10.49 -1.76 4.21
N LEU A 116 -10.24 -0.49 4.55
CA LEU A 116 -9.62 -0.12 5.82
C LEU A 116 -10.46 -0.57 7.00
N GLY A 117 -11.79 -0.33 6.97
CA GLY A 117 -12.70 -0.81 8.00
C GLY A 117 -12.71 -2.33 8.14
N LEU A 118 -12.58 -3.08 7.05
CA LEU A 118 -12.41 -4.54 7.11
C LEU A 118 -11.06 -4.94 7.71
N GLY A 119 -9.99 -4.24 7.37
CA GLY A 119 -8.68 -4.42 7.96
C GLY A 119 -8.74 -4.24 9.49
N ASP A 120 -9.40 -3.18 9.94
CA ASP A 120 -9.57 -2.85 11.35
C ASP A 120 -10.28 -3.96 12.14
N VAL A 121 -11.29 -4.60 11.55
CA VAL A 121 -12.03 -5.70 12.19
C VAL A 121 -11.22 -6.99 12.28
N TRP A 122 -10.37 -7.28 11.29
CA TRP A 122 -9.72 -8.60 11.18
C TRP A 122 -8.26 -8.64 11.54
N LYS A 123 -7.64 -7.48 11.77
CA LYS A 123 -6.23 -7.38 12.12
C LYS A 123 -6.02 -6.67 13.44
N TYR A 124 -4.92 -6.98 14.11
CA TYR A 124 -4.48 -6.17 15.24
C TYR A 124 -3.97 -4.82 14.74
N ILE A 125 -4.04 -3.81 15.58
CA ILE A 125 -3.64 -2.44 15.22
C ILE A 125 -2.18 -2.35 14.75
N GLU A 126 -1.30 -3.21 15.24
CA GLU A 126 0.09 -3.34 14.84
C GLU A 126 0.29 -3.97 13.45
N ASP A 127 -0.76 -4.56 12.88
CA ASP A 127 -0.77 -5.15 11.55
C ASP A 127 -1.43 -4.25 10.49
N ILE A 128 -1.84 -3.06 10.90
CA ILE A 128 -2.39 -2.02 10.02
C ILE A 128 -1.47 -0.82 10.02
N ALA A 129 -1.25 -0.22 8.86
CA ALA A 129 -0.53 1.04 8.75
C ALA A 129 -1.09 1.91 7.63
N ILE A 130 -0.88 3.20 7.76
CA ILE A 130 -1.16 4.18 6.72
C ILE A 130 0.16 4.59 6.09
N LEU A 131 0.25 4.55 4.77
CA LEU A 131 1.35 5.12 4.00
C LEU A 131 0.90 6.45 3.40
N PRO A 132 1.11 7.59 4.10
CA PRO A 132 0.67 8.88 3.62
C PRO A 132 1.50 9.32 2.42
N VAL A 133 0.82 9.79 1.37
CA VAL A 133 1.45 10.40 0.21
C VAL A 133 1.02 11.85 0.14
N LYS A 134 1.99 12.75 0.20
CA LYS A 134 1.74 14.18 0.09
C LYS A 134 2.23 14.73 -1.25
N LYS A 135 1.61 15.81 -1.72
CA LYS A 135 2.15 16.61 -2.82
C LYS A 135 3.47 17.26 -2.37
N ASP A 136 4.35 17.55 -3.32
CA ASP A 136 5.71 18.02 -2.99
C ASP A 136 5.73 19.33 -2.16
N TYR A 137 4.74 20.18 -2.33
CA TYR A 137 4.67 21.52 -1.75
C TYR A 137 3.50 21.71 -0.77
N SER A 138 2.89 20.61 -0.31
CA SER A 138 1.79 20.69 0.66
C SER A 138 1.99 19.71 1.80
N ASP A 139 1.28 19.95 2.90
CA ASP A 139 1.17 18.97 3.96
C ASP A 139 0.18 17.87 3.60
N PHE A 140 0.35 16.71 4.26
CA PHE A 140 -0.62 15.63 4.16
C PHE A 140 -1.90 16.03 4.92
N THR A 141 -3.02 15.98 4.24
CA THR A 141 -4.34 16.17 4.82
C THR A 141 -5.07 14.84 4.81
N GLY A 142 -5.06 14.15 5.94
CA GLY A 142 -5.81 12.91 6.16
C GLY A 142 -7.16 13.19 6.82
N SER A 143 -8.04 12.17 6.84
CA SER A 143 -9.21 12.19 7.69
C SER A 143 -8.80 11.88 9.13
N GLU A 144 -9.48 12.48 10.11
CA GLU A 144 -9.16 12.37 11.53
C GLU A 144 -9.11 10.92 12.05
N TYR A 145 -9.95 10.03 11.51
CA TYR A 145 -9.94 8.63 11.91
C TYR A 145 -8.68 7.87 11.48
N LEU A 146 -7.90 8.39 10.52
CA LEU A 146 -6.63 7.78 10.14
C LEU A 146 -5.57 7.92 11.24
N GLU A 147 -5.73 8.89 12.14
CA GLU A 147 -4.77 9.15 13.24
C GLU A 147 -4.71 8.02 14.27
N ILE A 148 -5.71 7.13 14.29
CA ILE A 148 -5.68 5.95 15.19
C ILE A 148 -4.70 4.87 14.73
N TYR A 149 -4.29 4.90 13.45
CA TYR A 149 -3.37 3.91 12.87
C TYR A 149 -1.93 4.41 12.84
N PRO A 150 -0.95 3.50 12.92
CA PRO A 150 0.45 3.85 12.72
C PRO A 150 0.68 4.41 11.31
N TYR A 151 1.51 5.46 11.23
CA TYR A 151 1.95 6.02 9.95
C TYR A 151 3.32 5.50 9.54
N ILE A 152 3.49 5.23 8.24
CA ILE A 152 4.77 4.93 7.62
C ILE A 152 5.38 6.25 7.13
N PHE A 153 6.59 6.53 7.60
CA PHE A 153 7.34 7.71 7.18
C PHE A 153 8.37 7.35 6.11
N ASN A 154 8.81 8.34 5.36
CA ASN A 154 9.97 8.19 4.48
C ASN A 154 11.24 8.08 5.34
N ILE A 155 11.64 6.86 5.62
CA ILE A 155 12.80 6.53 6.45
C ILE A 155 13.78 5.69 5.66
N ASP A 156 15.05 5.80 6.02
CA ASP A 156 16.09 4.91 5.54
C ASP A 156 15.79 3.46 5.96
N SER A 157 16.09 2.51 5.07
CA SER A 157 15.87 1.08 5.27
C SER A 157 16.45 0.53 6.58
N SER A 158 17.46 1.18 7.14
CA SER A 158 18.05 0.83 8.43
C SER A 158 17.13 1.06 9.65
N GLN A 159 16.09 1.88 9.50
CA GLN A 159 15.18 2.26 10.58
C GLN A 159 13.80 1.60 10.51
N PHE A 160 13.44 0.97 9.39
CA PHE A 160 12.11 0.40 9.17
C PHE A 160 11.75 -0.70 10.17
N PHE A 161 12.71 -1.47 10.64
CA PHE A 161 12.48 -2.53 11.62
C PHE A 161 12.36 -2.04 13.07
N LYS A 162 12.60 -0.75 13.35
CA LYS A 162 12.59 -0.20 14.72
C LYS A 162 11.26 0.37 15.19
N GLY A 163 10.23 0.31 14.40
CA GLY A 163 8.92 0.67 14.91
C GLY A 163 8.01 1.37 13.91
N ILE A 164 6.86 0.81 13.75
CA ILE A 164 5.65 1.54 13.43
C ILE A 164 5.42 2.44 14.64
N TYR A 165 5.80 3.71 14.57
CA TYR A 165 5.65 4.63 15.69
C TYR A 165 4.21 5.11 15.79
N ARG A 166 3.56 4.85 16.93
CA ARG A 166 2.35 5.58 17.34
C ARG A 166 2.74 7.04 17.52
N THR A 167 2.06 7.95 16.84
CA THR A 167 1.94 9.32 17.30
C THR A 167 1.15 9.29 18.60
N GLN A 168 1.82 9.44 19.75
CA GLN A 168 1.12 9.77 20.98
C GLN A 168 0.69 11.24 20.86
N GLY A 169 -0.62 11.48 20.84
CA GLY A 169 -1.21 12.81 21.02
C GLY A 169 -0.97 13.34 22.41
#